data_08fb278639a29b61e973430494631ced
#
_entry.id   08fb278639a29b61e973430494631ced
#
_cell.length_a   1.000
_cell.length_b   1.000
_cell.length_c   1.000
_cell.angle_alpha   90.00
_cell.angle_beta   90.00
_cell.angle_gamma   90.00
#
_symmetry.space_group_name_H-M   'P 1'
#
loop_
_entity.id
_entity.type
_entity.pdbx_description
1 polymer ?
#
loop_
_entity_poly.entity_id
_entity_poly.type
_entity_poly.pdbx_seq_one_letter_code
_entity_poly.pdbx_strand_id
1 'polypeptide(L)'
;ILGSEGFLGSVLVPHLLKKGNNIVGVDKCFFGKNNLQSKKFRLINKDYNNLSKKFFDNFEVIIDLVNISNDPASELNKKFTNITNYSNKIKLYNKIKNNKNLLRYIYMSSCSVYGNNQKLITEKSKPKPISLYSKLCLKYELFLKEKKKIPFTILRLGTLYGWSNRMRYDIAINKIIRDMLFLKKIEILGGTQVRFFCYNEFACSVISKILEENKKRTYNKVFNIGN
;
A
#
# COMPACT_ATOMS: atom_id res chain seq x y z
N ILE A 1 3.98 7.02 -8.17
CA ILE A 1 3.14 6.06 -7.43
C ILE A 1 3.33 4.70 -8.10
N LEU A 2 3.85 3.73 -7.36
CA LEU A 2 3.96 2.34 -7.79
C LEU A 2 2.68 1.59 -7.40
N GLY A 3 2.05 0.87 -8.33
CA GLY A 3 0.73 0.25 -8.12
C GLY A 3 -0.43 1.25 -8.31
N SER A 4 -0.28 2.20 -9.23
CA SER A 4 -1.25 3.28 -9.47
C SER A 4 -2.61 2.80 -9.98
N GLU A 5 -2.66 1.66 -10.66
CA GLU A 5 -3.88 1.06 -11.22
C GLU A 5 -4.51 0.01 -10.29
N GLY A 6 -3.96 -0.17 -9.08
CA GLY A 6 -4.50 -1.05 -8.04
C GLY A 6 -5.69 -0.44 -7.31
N PHE A 7 -6.26 -1.20 -6.35
CA PHE A 7 -7.44 -0.80 -5.57
C PHE A 7 -7.27 0.56 -4.87
N LEU A 8 -6.19 0.75 -4.12
CA LEU A 8 -5.92 2.03 -3.46
C LEU A 8 -5.36 3.06 -4.46
N GLY A 9 -4.53 2.63 -5.41
CA GLY A 9 -3.89 3.52 -6.39
C GLY A 9 -4.89 4.27 -7.25
N SER A 10 -5.97 3.60 -7.70
CA SER A 10 -7.01 4.21 -8.54
C SER A 10 -7.88 5.23 -7.80
N VAL A 11 -7.82 5.28 -6.47
CA VAL A 11 -8.45 6.33 -5.63
C VAL A 11 -7.43 7.42 -5.29
N LEU A 12 -6.19 7.02 -4.96
CA LEU A 12 -5.15 7.94 -4.53
C LEU A 12 -4.68 8.88 -5.66
N VAL A 13 -4.55 8.36 -6.89
CA VAL A 13 -4.09 9.18 -8.03
C VAL A 13 -5.02 10.36 -8.27
N PRO A 14 -6.34 10.20 -8.48
CA PRO A 14 -7.23 11.34 -8.67
C PRO A 14 -7.30 12.25 -7.43
N HIS A 15 -7.21 11.70 -6.22
CA HIS A 15 -7.17 12.48 -4.99
C HIS A 15 -5.97 13.45 -4.96
N LEU A 16 -4.77 12.96 -5.26
CA LEU A 16 -3.56 13.79 -5.27
C LEU A 16 -3.50 14.75 -6.47
N LEU A 17 -4.08 14.40 -7.61
CA LEU A 17 -4.23 15.31 -8.75
C LEU A 17 -5.11 16.51 -8.40
N LYS A 18 -6.23 16.31 -7.70
CA LYS A 18 -7.09 17.40 -7.18
C LYS A 18 -6.33 18.33 -6.23
N LYS A 19 -5.31 17.82 -5.53
CA LYS A 19 -4.40 18.60 -4.70
C LYS A 19 -3.27 19.30 -5.48
N GLY A 20 -3.27 19.20 -6.80
CA GLY A 20 -2.34 19.92 -7.66
C GLY A 20 -1.03 19.19 -7.95
N ASN A 21 -0.84 17.97 -7.48
CA ASN A 21 0.41 17.22 -7.68
C ASN A 21 0.60 16.78 -9.14
N ASN A 22 1.86 16.72 -9.59
CA ASN A 22 2.25 16.04 -10.82
C ASN A 22 2.56 14.59 -10.51
N ILE A 23 1.94 13.64 -11.21
CA ILE A 23 2.00 12.23 -10.86
C ILE A 23 2.48 11.39 -12.04
N VAL A 24 3.46 10.54 -11.78
CA VAL A 24 3.79 9.41 -12.65
C VAL A 24 3.32 8.13 -11.95
N GLY A 25 2.34 7.47 -12.55
CA GLY A 25 1.89 6.14 -12.15
C GLY A 25 2.75 5.07 -12.82
N VAL A 26 3.14 4.05 -12.08
CA VAL A 26 3.81 2.86 -12.62
C VAL A 26 3.03 1.62 -12.19
N ASP A 27 2.54 0.87 -13.16
CA ASP A 27 1.76 -0.33 -12.90
C ASP A 27 1.93 -1.33 -14.05
N LYS A 28 1.77 -2.62 -13.77
CA LYS A 28 1.72 -3.67 -14.79
C LYS A 28 0.35 -3.77 -15.47
N CYS A 29 -0.64 -3.13 -14.91
CA CYS A 29 -2.01 -3.10 -15.40
C CYS A 29 -2.64 -4.48 -15.59
N PHE A 30 -2.34 -5.43 -14.70
CA PHE A 30 -2.90 -6.80 -14.77
C PHE A 30 -4.43 -6.84 -14.79
N PHE A 31 -5.07 -5.82 -14.25
CA PHE A 31 -6.52 -5.72 -14.13
C PHE A 31 -7.12 -4.59 -14.97
N GLY A 32 -6.39 -4.15 -15.99
CA GLY A 32 -6.78 -3.03 -16.84
C GLY A 32 -6.18 -1.70 -16.41
N LYS A 33 -6.57 -0.64 -17.11
CA LYS A 33 -6.15 0.74 -16.88
C LYS A 33 -7.35 1.59 -16.50
N ASN A 34 -7.16 2.47 -15.56
CA ASN A 34 -8.13 3.53 -15.25
C ASN A 34 -7.92 4.66 -16.27
N ASN A 35 -8.80 4.85 -17.24
CA ASN A 35 -8.68 5.82 -18.32
C ASN A 35 -8.71 7.29 -17.81
N LEU A 36 -7.85 7.61 -16.85
CA LEU A 36 -7.76 8.92 -16.23
C LEU A 36 -7.04 9.89 -17.17
N GLN A 37 -7.74 10.93 -17.60
CA GLN A 37 -7.22 12.00 -18.45
C GLN A 37 -6.81 13.19 -17.58
N SER A 38 -5.52 13.52 -17.56
CA SER A 38 -5.00 14.72 -16.91
C SER A 38 -3.62 15.08 -17.46
N LYS A 39 -3.39 16.36 -17.74
CA LYS A 39 -2.06 16.87 -18.14
C LYS A 39 -0.99 16.66 -17.04
N LYS A 40 -1.41 16.49 -15.78
CA LYS A 40 -0.54 16.25 -14.62
C LYS A 40 -0.34 14.78 -14.30
N PHE A 41 -0.91 13.85 -15.11
CA PHE A 41 -0.78 12.41 -14.91
C PHE A 41 -0.18 11.72 -16.11
N ARG A 42 0.81 10.88 -15.87
CA ARG A 42 1.38 9.97 -16.89
C ARG A 42 1.44 8.56 -16.33
N LEU A 43 0.80 7.61 -17.00
CA LEU A 43 0.90 6.18 -16.69
C LEU A 43 2.04 5.53 -17.46
N ILE A 44 2.88 4.77 -16.76
CA ILE A 44 3.90 3.88 -17.31
C ILE A 44 3.45 2.44 -17.06
N ASN A 45 2.99 1.77 -18.11
CA ASN A 45 2.59 0.36 -18.07
C ASN A 45 3.83 -0.53 -18.14
N LYS A 46 4.52 -0.70 -17.01
CA LYS A 46 5.72 -1.55 -16.86
C LYS A 46 5.87 -2.07 -15.44
N ASP A 47 6.64 -3.14 -15.29
CA ASP A 47 7.17 -3.50 -13.98
C ASP A 47 8.18 -2.44 -13.54
N TYR A 48 7.99 -1.87 -12.34
CA TYR A 48 8.91 -0.86 -11.80
C TYR A 48 10.36 -1.40 -11.63
N ASN A 49 10.53 -2.72 -11.54
CA ASN A 49 11.86 -3.33 -11.50
C ASN A 49 12.63 -3.20 -12.83
N ASN A 50 11.93 -3.01 -13.94
CA ASN A 50 12.52 -2.78 -15.24
C ASN A 50 12.90 -1.32 -15.52
N LEU A 51 12.57 -0.42 -14.57
CA LEU A 51 12.94 0.98 -14.66
C LEU A 51 14.35 1.21 -14.10
N SER A 52 15.11 2.09 -14.76
CA SER A 52 16.49 2.39 -14.35
C SER A 52 16.55 3.20 -13.06
N LYS A 53 17.72 3.23 -12.40
CA LYS A 53 17.99 4.14 -11.29
C LYS A 53 17.73 5.60 -11.70
N LYS A 54 18.23 6.04 -12.86
CA LYS A 54 18.07 7.40 -13.40
C LYS A 54 16.58 7.80 -13.49
N PHE A 55 15.69 6.85 -13.77
CA PHE A 55 14.25 7.12 -13.75
C PHE A 55 13.77 7.59 -12.37
N PHE A 56 14.19 6.88 -11.31
CA PHE A 56 13.78 7.21 -9.94
C PHE A 56 14.43 8.48 -9.40
N ASP A 57 15.58 8.88 -9.93
CA ASP A 57 16.29 10.10 -9.52
C ASP A 57 15.50 11.40 -9.86
N ASN A 58 14.47 11.31 -10.71
CA ASN A 58 13.60 12.43 -11.07
C ASN A 58 12.45 12.69 -10.07
N PHE A 59 12.33 11.90 -9.00
CA PHE A 59 11.18 12.00 -8.10
C PHE A 59 11.59 12.37 -6.68
N GLU A 60 10.88 13.35 -6.13
CA GLU A 60 10.99 13.76 -4.73
C GLU A 60 10.20 12.84 -3.80
N VAL A 61 9.12 12.23 -4.30
CA VAL A 61 8.25 11.35 -3.53
C VAL A 61 8.02 10.06 -4.28
N ILE A 62 8.18 8.93 -3.58
CA ILE A 62 7.83 7.61 -4.08
C ILE A 62 6.82 6.97 -3.11
N ILE A 63 5.65 6.61 -3.62
CA ILE A 63 4.60 5.92 -2.88
C ILE A 63 4.51 4.49 -3.41
N ASP A 64 4.82 3.52 -2.55
CA ASP A 64 4.84 2.09 -2.92
C ASP A 64 3.58 1.39 -2.40
N LEU A 65 2.62 1.17 -3.32
CA LEU A 65 1.37 0.46 -3.08
C LEU A 65 1.42 -1.00 -3.57
N VAL A 66 2.55 -1.42 -4.17
CA VAL A 66 2.66 -2.74 -4.80
C VAL A 66 2.79 -3.83 -3.75
N ASN A 67 1.76 -4.64 -3.61
CA ASN A 67 1.77 -5.86 -2.79
C ASN A 67 0.82 -6.90 -3.39
N ILE A 68 1.17 -8.18 -3.25
CA ILE A 68 0.17 -9.25 -3.23
C ILE A 68 -0.41 -9.21 -1.83
N SER A 69 -1.52 -8.48 -1.72
CA SER A 69 -2.16 -8.15 -0.46
C SER A 69 -3.30 -9.11 -0.18
N ASN A 70 -3.55 -9.35 1.06
CA ASN A 70 -4.42 -10.30 1.73
C ASN A 70 -3.80 -11.70 1.91
N ASP A 71 -4.28 -12.37 2.95
CA ASP A 71 -3.67 -13.62 3.39
C ASP A 71 -3.91 -14.75 2.38
N PRO A 72 -5.14 -15.00 1.87
CA PRO A 72 -5.37 -16.07 0.91
C PRO A 72 -4.57 -15.90 -0.39
N ALA A 73 -4.56 -14.71 -0.97
CA ALA A 73 -3.85 -14.46 -2.22
C ALA A 73 -2.34 -14.67 -2.09
N SER A 74 -1.77 -14.37 -0.93
CA SER A 74 -0.34 -14.54 -0.67
C SER A 74 0.10 -16.00 -0.61
N GLU A 75 -0.80 -16.91 -0.30
CA GLU A 75 -0.53 -18.34 -0.18
C GLU A 75 -0.64 -19.09 -1.53
N LEU A 76 -1.35 -18.54 -2.52
CA LEU A 76 -1.56 -19.17 -3.84
C LEU A 76 -0.25 -19.44 -4.57
N ASN A 77 0.69 -18.50 -4.50
CA ASN A 77 2.04 -18.67 -5.04
C ASN A 77 3.07 -17.99 -4.14
N LYS A 78 3.55 -18.71 -3.14
CA LYS A 78 4.49 -18.22 -2.13
C LYS A 78 5.78 -17.66 -2.73
N LYS A 79 6.32 -18.28 -3.80
CA LYS A 79 7.52 -17.81 -4.48
C LYS A 79 7.29 -16.45 -5.11
N PHE A 80 6.20 -16.29 -5.86
CA PHE A 80 5.84 -15.02 -6.49
C PHE A 80 5.53 -13.94 -5.45
N THR A 81 4.85 -14.29 -4.37
CA THR A 81 4.58 -13.38 -3.24
C THR A 81 5.87 -12.89 -2.59
N ASN A 82 6.84 -13.78 -2.33
CA ASN A 82 8.15 -13.40 -1.80
C ASN A 82 8.91 -12.45 -2.74
N ILE A 83 8.91 -12.76 -4.03
CA ILE A 83 9.56 -11.91 -5.04
C ILE A 83 8.93 -10.53 -5.04
N THR A 84 7.59 -10.46 -5.11
CA THR A 84 6.87 -9.18 -5.23
C THR A 84 6.93 -8.35 -3.95
N ASN A 85 6.64 -8.96 -2.79
CA ASN A 85 6.47 -8.25 -1.54
C ASN A 85 7.79 -8.01 -0.78
N TYR A 86 8.88 -8.65 -1.18
CA TYR A 86 10.17 -8.47 -0.52
C TYR A 86 11.32 -8.25 -1.50
N SER A 87 11.68 -9.23 -2.34
CA SER A 87 12.88 -9.15 -3.18
C SER A 87 12.86 -7.94 -4.12
N ASN A 88 11.73 -7.67 -4.73
CA ASN A 88 11.56 -6.53 -5.62
C ASN A 88 11.63 -5.19 -4.88
N LYS A 89 11.15 -5.13 -3.65
CA LYS A 89 11.27 -3.93 -2.79
C LYS A 89 12.73 -3.66 -2.39
N ILE A 90 13.52 -4.72 -2.14
CA ILE A 90 14.98 -4.57 -1.91
C ILE A 90 15.66 -4.04 -3.18
N LYS A 91 15.30 -4.54 -4.37
CA LYS A 91 15.80 -4.01 -5.65
C LYS A 91 15.46 -2.54 -5.82
N LEU A 92 14.22 -2.15 -5.54
CA LEU A 92 13.79 -0.75 -5.55
C LEU A 92 14.62 0.09 -4.58
N TYR A 93 14.72 -0.35 -3.33
CA TYR A 93 15.54 0.32 -2.32
C TYR A 93 16.96 0.58 -2.82
N ASN A 94 17.61 -0.42 -3.43
CA ASN A 94 18.97 -0.28 -3.98
C ASN A 94 19.06 0.74 -5.13
N LYS A 95 17.96 0.94 -5.88
CA LYS A 95 17.90 1.98 -6.92
C LYS A 95 17.76 3.37 -6.34
N ILE A 96 17.01 3.54 -5.23
CA ILE A 96 16.64 4.84 -4.69
C ILE A 96 17.49 5.30 -3.50
N LYS A 97 18.26 4.41 -2.85
CA LYS A 97 19.02 4.72 -1.62
C LYS A 97 20.04 5.86 -1.73
N ASN A 98 20.45 6.20 -2.93
CA ASN A 98 21.40 7.29 -3.20
C ASN A 98 20.74 8.45 -3.99
N ASN A 99 19.40 8.45 -4.12
CA ASN A 99 18.68 9.55 -4.74
C ASN A 99 18.68 10.77 -3.80
N LYS A 100 19.43 11.80 -4.14
CA LYS A 100 19.56 13.04 -3.36
C LYS A 100 18.28 13.89 -3.41
N ASN A 101 17.43 13.71 -4.43
CA ASN A 101 16.17 14.42 -4.59
C ASN A 101 15.04 13.78 -3.80
N LEU A 102 15.19 12.52 -3.32
CA LEU A 102 14.13 11.80 -2.64
C LEU A 102 13.86 12.41 -1.26
N LEU A 103 12.73 13.05 -1.13
CA LEU A 103 12.27 13.65 0.13
C LEU A 103 11.41 12.69 0.95
N ARG A 104 10.70 11.73 0.29
CA ARG A 104 9.83 10.76 0.96
C ARG A 104 9.73 9.45 0.19
N TYR A 105 9.83 8.35 0.91
CA TYR A 105 9.41 7.03 0.47
C TYR A 105 8.28 6.55 1.39
N ILE A 106 7.06 6.40 0.87
CA ILE A 106 5.91 5.95 1.66
C ILE A 106 5.65 4.49 1.30
N TYR A 107 5.76 3.62 2.30
CA TYR A 107 5.52 2.19 2.16
C TYR A 107 4.18 1.79 2.79
N MET A 108 3.32 1.14 2.00
CA MET A 108 2.07 0.56 2.50
C MET A 108 2.32 -0.81 3.10
N SER A 109 2.35 -0.85 4.42
CA SER A 109 2.32 -2.06 5.23
C SER A 109 0.88 -2.40 5.64
N SER A 110 0.70 -3.28 6.58
CA SER A 110 -0.62 -3.73 7.03
C SER A 110 -0.67 -3.90 8.54
N CYS A 111 -1.81 -3.62 9.15
CA CYS A 111 -2.09 -3.98 10.54
C CYS A 111 -2.09 -5.50 10.78
N SER A 112 -2.15 -6.33 9.72
CA SER A 112 -1.97 -7.78 9.82
C SER A 112 -0.60 -8.19 10.42
N VAL A 113 0.39 -7.29 10.47
CA VAL A 113 1.67 -7.54 11.14
C VAL A 113 1.52 -7.81 12.64
N TYR A 114 0.44 -7.37 13.25
CA TYR A 114 0.17 -7.61 14.68
C TYR A 114 -0.40 -9.00 14.95
N GLY A 115 -0.87 -9.72 13.92
CA GLY A 115 -1.49 -11.03 14.05
C GLY A 115 -2.85 -10.98 14.76
N ASN A 116 -3.18 -12.07 15.44
CA ASN A 116 -4.41 -12.16 16.23
C ASN A 116 -4.16 -11.57 17.63
N ASN A 117 -4.77 -10.44 17.93
CA ASN A 117 -4.61 -9.74 19.19
C ASN A 117 -5.95 -9.22 19.69
N GLN A 118 -6.29 -9.53 20.94
CA GLN A 118 -7.55 -9.09 21.59
C GLN A 118 -7.40 -7.77 22.35
N LYS A 119 -6.17 -7.26 22.47
CA LYS A 119 -5.88 -6.02 23.22
C LYS A 119 -5.82 -4.83 22.26
N LEU A 120 -5.97 -3.62 22.83
CA LEU A 120 -5.72 -2.40 22.09
C LEU A 120 -4.30 -2.39 21.52
N ILE A 121 -4.19 -2.17 20.22
CA ILE A 121 -2.93 -2.21 19.48
C ILE A 121 -2.50 -0.78 19.14
N THR A 122 -1.24 -0.48 19.41
CA THR A 122 -0.57 0.76 19.01
C THR A 122 0.67 0.43 18.18
N GLU A 123 1.31 1.44 17.60
CA GLU A 123 2.57 1.27 16.85
C GLU A 123 3.72 0.71 17.70
N LYS A 124 3.62 0.86 19.02
CA LYS A 124 4.58 0.30 20.00
C LYS A 124 4.32 -1.18 20.31
N SER A 125 3.15 -1.70 19.97
CA SER A 125 2.80 -3.10 20.20
C SER A 125 3.72 -4.02 19.38
N LYS A 126 4.16 -5.13 20.02
CA LYS A 126 5.07 -6.11 19.41
C LYS A 126 4.34 -6.83 18.26
N PRO A 127 4.87 -6.78 17.02
CA PRO A 127 4.29 -7.52 15.91
C PRO A 127 4.38 -9.04 16.11
N LYS A 128 3.32 -9.77 15.68
CA LYS A 128 3.23 -11.24 15.70
C LYS A 128 2.56 -11.73 14.40
N PRO A 129 3.18 -11.51 13.22
CA PRO A 129 2.54 -11.83 11.95
C PRO A 129 2.31 -13.33 11.79
N ILE A 130 1.14 -13.72 11.26
CA ILE A 130 0.75 -15.13 11.07
C ILE A 130 0.93 -15.54 9.61
N SER A 131 0.33 -14.80 8.68
CA SER A 131 0.33 -15.10 7.25
C SER A 131 1.66 -14.76 6.57
N LEU A 132 1.90 -15.36 5.39
CA LEU A 132 3.06 -15.01 4.56
C LEU A 132 3.07 -13.51 4.23
N TYR A 133 1.90 -12.95 3.85
CA TYR A 133 1.76 -11.53 3.56
C TYR A 133 2.26 -10.66 4.72
N SER A 134 1.72 -10.87 5.91
CA SER A 134 2.07 -10.08 7.09
C SER A 134 3.53 -10.26 7.53
N LYS A 135 4.09 -11.48 7.40
CA LYS A 135 5.50 -11.76 7.66
C LYS A 135 6.42 -10.97 6.71
N LEU A 136 6.08 -10.91 5.42
CA LEU A 136 6.86 -10.16 4.43
C LEU A 136 6.72 -8.65 4.62
N CYS A 137 5.54 -8.15 4.98
CA CYS A 137 5.35 -6.75 5.36
C CYS A 137 6.28 -6.37 6.51
N LEU A 138 6.25 -7.13 7.61
CA LEU A 138 7.12 -6.87 8.75
C LEU A 138 8.60 -6.99 8.39
N LYS A 139 8.99 -8.00 7.61
CA LYS A 139 10.37 -8.19 7.17
C LYS A 139 10.90 -6.96 6.43
N TYR A 140 10.09 -6.36 5.55
CA TYR A 140 10.50 -5.17 4.83
C TYR A 140 10.49 -3.91 5.72
N GLU A 141 9.55 -3.78 6.67
CA GLU A 141 9.58 -2.71 7.67
C GLU A 141 10.90 -2.73 8.48
N LEU A 142 11.30 -3.92 8.95
CA LEU A 142 12.55 -4.10 9.72
C LEU A 142 13.78 -3.75 8.87
N PHE A 143 13.80 -4.17 7.61
CA PHE A 143 14.85 -3.79 6.67
C PHE A 143 14.96 -2.27 6.51
N LEU A 144 13.86 -1.55 6.30
CA LEU A 144 13.87 -0.09 6.20
C LEU A 144 14.40 0.57 7.47
N LYS A 145 13.95 0.08 8.65
CA LYS A 145 14.37 0.59 9.96
C LYS A 145 15.85 0.35 10.24
N GLU A 146 16.39 -0.77 9.80
CA GLU A 146 17.81 -1.10 9.92
C GLU A 146 18.67 -0.21 9.01
N LYS A 147 18.33 -0.11 7.74
CA LYS A 147 19.16 0.57 6.74
C LYS A 147 19.14 2.09 6.86
N LYS A 148 18.01 2.71 7.14
CA LYS A 148 17.81 4.17 7.39
C LYS A 148 18.44 5.13 6.36
N LYS A 149 18.77 4.67 5.16
CA LYS A 149 19.44 5.49 4.13
C LYS A 149 18.49 6.33 3.27
N ILE A 150 17.19 6.08 3.38
CA ILE A 150 16.14 6.82 2.68
C ILE A 150 15.13 7.38 3.69
N PRO A 151 14.51 8.52 3.40
CA PRO A 151 13.49 9.11 4.29
C PRO A 151 12.17 8.34 4.14
N PHE A 152 11.97 7.29 4.93
CA PHE A 152 10.77 6.45 4.84
C PHE A 152 9.67 6.85 5.82
N THR A 153 8.44 6.55 5.42
CA THR A 153 7.25 6.51 6.28
C THR A 153 6.52 5.20 6.03
N ILE A 154 6.19 4.46 7.06
CA ILE A 154 5.48 3.18 6.98
C ILE A 154 4.05 3.38 7.44
N LEU A 155 3.08 3.02 6.60
CA LEU A 155 1.67 3.07 6.93
C LEU A 155 1.11 1.65 7.05
N ARG A 156 0.76 1.23 8.26
CA ARG A 156 0.08 -0.04 8.53
C ARG A 156 -1.41 0.18 8.35
N LEU A 157 -1.91 -0.18 7.18
CA LEU A 157 -3.32 -0.02 6.86
C LEU A 157 -4.17 -1.11 7.52
N GLY A 158 -5.32 -0.72 8.05
CA GLY A 158 -6.42 -1.62 8.34
C GLY A 158 -6.91 -2.31 7.06
N THR A 159 -7.87 -3.23 7.19
CA THR A 159 -8.52 -3.86 6.04
C THR A 159 -9.23 -2.77 5.22
N LEU A 160 -8.73 -2.52 4.03
CA LEU A 160 -9.29 -1.49 3.15
C LEU A 160 -10.71 -1.85 2.72
N TYR A 161 -11.55 -0.84 2.55
CA TYR A 161 -12.88 -0.96 1.94
C TYR A 161 -13.26 0.34 1.23
N GLY A 162 -14.35 0.30 0.47
CA GLY A 162 -14.91 1.45 -0.24
C GLY A 162 -14.88 1.27 -1.75
N TRP A 163 -15.38 2.27 -2.44
CA TRP A 163 -15.42 2.30 -3.90
C TRP A 163 -14.04 2.54 -4.51
N SER A 164 -13.79 1.91 -5.65
CA SER A 164 -12.57 2.07 -6.43
C SER A 164 -12.84 1.69 -7.88
N ASN A 165 -12.25 2.39 -8.84
CA ASN A 165 -12.33 1.98 -10.26
C ASN A 165 -11.74 0.59 -10.49
N ARG A 166 -10.84 0.13 -9.60
CA ARG A 166 -10.33 -1.22 -9.53
C ARG A 166 -10.89 -1.92 -8.29
N MET A 167 -12.18 -2.30 -8.34
CA MET A 167 -12.85 -2.95 -7.21
C MET A 167 -12.21 -4.27 -6.80
N ARG A 168 -12.22 -4.50 -5.50
CA ARG A 168 -11.84 -5.78 -4.88
C ARG A 168 -13.02 -6.35 -4.13
N TYR A 169 -13.57 -7.43 -4.67
CA TYR A 169 -14.69 -8.14 -4.07
C TYR A 169 -14.27 -9.34 -3.20
N ASP A 170 -12.97 -9.47 -2.96
CA ASP A 170 -12.36 -10.48 -2.09
C ASP A 170 -12.08 -9.96 -0.67
N ILE A 171 -12.21 -8.66 -0.44
CA ILE A 171 -12.04 -8.04 0.89
C ILE A 171 -13.37 -7.91 1.63
N ALA A 172 -13.32 -8.07 2.95
CA ALA A 172 -14.48 -8.37 3.79
C ALA A 172 -15.72 -7.48 3.53
N ILE A 173 -15.63 -6.15 3.75
CA ILE A 173 -16.79 -5.26 3.61
C ILE A 173 -17.28 -5.22 2.16
N ASN A 174 -16.39 -5.11 1.18
CA ASN A 174 -16.78 -5.07 -0.23
C ASN A 174 -17.44 -6.39 -0.67
N LYS A 175 -16.94 -7.53 -0.16
CA LYS A 175 -17.59 -8.85 -0.39
C LYS A 175 -19.00 -8.90 0.20
N ILE A 176 -19.15 -8.49 1.46
CA ILE A 176 -20.44 -8.48 2.16
C ILE A 176 -21.47 -7.63 1.38
N ILE A 177 -21.10 -6.42 0.98
CA ILE A 177 -21.97 -5.52 0.22
C ILE A 177 -22.35 -6.14 -1.13
N ARG A 178 -21.38 -6.67 -1.86
CA ARG A 178 -21.63 -7.37 -3.14
C ARG A 178 -22.61 -8.53 -2.95
N ASP A 179 -22.36 -9.38 -1.96
CA ASP A 179 -23.16 -10.58 -1.72
C ASP A 179 -24.60 -10.20 -1.29
N MET A 180 -24.75 -9.15 -0.46
CA MET A 180 -26.09 -8.61 -0.14
C MET A 180 -26.86 -8.15 -1.37
N LEU A 181 -26.21 -7.37 -2.24
CA LEU A 181 -26.86 -6.74 -3.38
C LEU A 181 -27.23 -7.76 -4.47
N PHE A 182 -26.33 -8.69 -4.77
CA PHE A 182 -26.46 -9.59 -5.91
C PHE A 182 -26.99 -10.99 -5.53
N LEU A 183 -26.53 -11.53 -4.38
CA LEU A 183 -26.91 -12.89 -3.96
C LEU A 183 -28.06 -12.89 -2.94
N LYS A 184 -28.44 -11.73 -2.39
CA LYS A 184 -29.42 -11.59 -1.30
C LYS A 184 -29.10 -12.46 -0.08
N LYS A 185 -27.83 -12.87 0.07
CA LYS A 185 -27.33 -13.75 1.13
C LYS A 185 -25.97 -13.27 1.58
N ILE A 186 -25.73 -13.29 2.89
CA ILE A 186 -24.43 -12.99 3.47
C ILE A 186 -23.93 -14.24 4.17
N GLU A 187 -22.70 -14.61 3.88
CA GLU A 187 -21.96 -15.64 4.59
C GLU A 187 -20.83 -15.01 5.39
N ILE A 188 -20.89 -15.12 6.72
CA ILE A 188 -19.87 -14.62 7.62
C ILE A 188 -19.12 -15.81 8.21
N LEU A 189 -17.86 -15.99 7.83
CA LEU A 189 -17.01 -17.03 8.36
C LEU A 189 -16.44 -16.62 9.71
N GLY A 190 -16.75 -17.37 10.74
CA GLY A 190 -16.24 -17.20 12.12
C GLY A 190 -17.09 -16.22 12.96
N GLY A 191 -17.23 -14.97 12.58
CA GLY A 191 -18.08 -13.97 13.26
C GLY A 191 -17.53 -13.34 14.54
N THR A 192 -16.51 -13.92 15.16
CA THR A 192 -15.90 -13.42 16.42
C THR A 192 -14.63 -12.58 16.21
N GLN A 193 -14.17 -12.47 14.97
CA GLN A 193 -12.94 -11.74 14.64
C GLN A 193 -13.15 -10.24 14.77
N VAL A 194 -12.32 -9.60 15.58
CA VAL A 194 -12.19 -8.14 15.59
C VAL A 194 -11.25 -7.73 14.45
N ARG A 195 -11.71 -6.85 13.59
CA ARG A 195 -10.95 -6.34 12.44
C ARG A 195 -10.87 -4.82 12.48
N PHE A 196 -9.68 -4.32 12.26
CA PHE A 196 -9.44 -2.90 12.05
C PHE A 196 -9.66 -2.58 10.56
N PHE A 197 -10.59 -1.70 10.28
CA PHE A 197 -10.93 -1.31 8.92
C PHE A 197 -10.32 0.04 8.56
N CYS A 198 -10.25 0.33 7.27
CA CYS A 198 -9.76 1.59 6.74
C CYS A 198 -10.52 1.93 5.45
N TYR A 199 -11.30 3.01 5.48
CA TYR A 199 -11.93 3.53 4.28
C TYR A 199 -10.85 4.05 3.31
N ASN A 200 -10.94 3.69 2.03
CA ASN A 200 -9.88 3.96 1.06
C ASN A 200 -9.64 5.47 0.85
N GLU A 201 -10.70 6.30 0.84
CA GLU A 201 -10.54 7.76 0.74
C GLU A 201 -9.92 8.37 2.01
N PHE A 202 -10.21 7.79 3.18
CA PHE A 202 -9.54 8.18 4.42
C PHE A 202 -8.04 7.88 4.34
N ALA A 203 -7.65 6.70 3.85
CA ALA A 203 -6.25 6.38 3.60
C ALA A 203 -5.59 7.39 2.64
N CYS A 204 -6.29 7.78 1.56
CA CYS A 204 -5.80 8.80 0.62
C CYS A 204 -5.61 10.17 1.28
N SER A 205 -6.55 10.60 2.14
CA SER A 205 -6.45 11.87 2.87
C SER A 205 -5.28 11.87 3.85
N VAL A 206 -5.03 10.76 4.55
CA VAL A 206 -3.87 10.60 5.44
C VAL A 206 -2.57 10.65 4.65
N ILE A 207 -2.48 9.96 3.50
CA ILE A 207 -1.29 10.01 2.63
C ILE A 207 -1.03 11.45 2.18
N SER A 208 -2.08 12.16 1.73
CA SER A 208 -1.97 13.58 1.33
C SER A 208 -1.45 14.43 2.49
N LYS A 209 -2.01 14.28 3.68
CA LYS A 209 -1.57 15.00 4.87
C LYS A 209 -0.10 14.70 5.22
N ILE A 210 0.35 13.46 5.09
CA ILE A 210 1.75 13.10 5.30
C ILE A 210 2.67 13.81 4.29
N LEU A 211 2.23 14.00 3.05
CA LEU A 211 3.01 14.74 2.04
C LEU A 211 3.16 16.23 2.39
N GLU A 212 2.13 16.82 3.00
CA GLU A 212 2.09 18.23 3.43
C GLU A 212 2.81 18.46 4.78
N GLU A 213 2.89 17.43 5.64
CA GLU A 213 3.37 17.53 7.00
C GLU A 213 4.89 17.74 7.10
N ASN A 214 5.33 18.35 8.19
CA ASN A 214 6.75 18.53 8.47
C ASN A 214 7.50 17.18 8.49
N LYS A 215 8.64 17.16 7.81
CA LYS A 215 9.51 15.97 7.68
C LYS A 215 9.85 15.34 9.03
N LYS A 216 10.18 16.14 10.05
CA LYS A 216 10.54 15.65 11.40
C LYS A 216 9.43 14.81 12.06
N ARG A 217 8.16 15.08 11.73
CA ARG A 217 7.02 14.36 12.31
C ARG A 217 6.73 13.01 11.62
N THR A 218 7.17 12.84 10.38
CA THR A 218 6.79 11.69 9.56
C THR A 218 7.97 10.80 9.14
N TYR A 219 9.20 11.31 9.14
CA TYR A 219 10.37 10.54 8.73
C TYR A 219 10.73 9.45 9.72
N ASN A 220 11.05 8.27 9.17
CA ASN A 220 11.43 7.06 9.91
C ASN A 220 10.39 6.65 10.96
N LYS A 221 9.11 6.96 10.68
CA LYS A 221 7.97 6.66 11.54
C LYS A 221 7.10 5.55 10.95
N VAL A 222 6.34 4.95 11.85
CA VAL A 222 5.28 3.98 11.53
C VAL A 222 3.98 4.54 12.06
N PHE A 223 2.91 4.44 11.29
CA PHE A 223 1.57 4.85 11.69
C PHE A 223 0.57 3.73 11.40
N ASN A 224 -0.32 3.47 12.33
CA ASN A 224 -1.51 2.66 12.09
C ASN A 224 -2.60 3.54 11.47
N ILE A 225 -3.19 3.08 10.37
CA ILE A 225 -4.17 3.85 9.61
C ILE A 225 -5.46 3.05 9.51
N GLY A 226 -6.53 3.62 10.05
CA GLY A 226 -7.88 3.07 10.00
C GLY A 226 -8.86 3.92 10.77
N ASN A 227 -10.12 3.61 10.67
CA ASN A 227 -11.27 4.29 11.28
C ASN A 227 -12.36 3.28 11.66
#